data_91b0824181f4abc649f2fd564457f243
#
_entry.id   91b0824181f4abc649f2fd564457f243
#
_cell.length_a   1.000
_cell.length_b   1.000
_cell.length_c   1.000
_cell.angle_alpha   90.00
_cell.angle_beta   90.00
_cell.angle_gamma   90.00
#
_symmetry.space_group_name_H-M   'P 1'
#
loop_
_entity.id
_entity.type
_entity.pdbx_description
1 polymer ?
#
loop_
_entity_poly.entity_id
_entity_poly.type
_entity_poly.pdbx_seq_one_letter_code
_entity_poly.pdbx_strand_id
1 'polypeptide(L)'
;MDGGLVVYGTAWCADVARSRALLDELNIDYRYIDVEQDDRANAWCAGLNNGVRKVPTIAFPRGLVLIEPTNEELLAALCEEWQIKQVPLHRPLAEKTQSG
;
A
#
# COMPACT_ATOMS: atom_id res chain seq x y z
N MET A 1 8.38 -15.36 -1.39
CA MET A 1 8.58 -14.19 -2.23
C MET A 1 7.56 -13.13 -1.89
N ASP A 2 7.97 -11.92 -1.79
CA ASP A 2 7.09 -10.87 -1.31
C ASP A 2 6.24 -10.24 -2.41
N GLY A 3 6.22 -10.80 -3.58
CA GLY A 3 5.44 -10.26 -4.67
C GLY A 3 5.95 -8.94 -5.20
N GLY A 4 7.01 -8.43 -4.64
CA GLY A 4 7.62 -7.20 -5.12
C GLY A 4 6.96 -5.91 -4.64
N LEU A 5 6.01 -5.99 -3.72
CA LEU A 5 5.37 -4.79 -3.18
C LEU A 5 6.30 -4.13 -2.17
N VAL A 6 6.48 -2.83 -2.27
CA VAL A 6 7.35 -2.09 -1.36
C VAL A 6 6.58 -0.92 -0.78
N VAL A 7 6.62 -0.78 0.54
CA VAL A 7 6.00 0.34 1.23
C VAL A 7 7.11 1.24 1.77
N TYR A 8 7.13 2.47 1.32
CA TYR A 8 8.06 3.49 1.81
C TYR A 8 7.33 4.32 2.84
N GLY A 9 7.91 4.45 4.02
CA GLY A 9 7.22 5.14 5.08
C GLY A 9 8.14 5.65 6.16
N THR A 10 7.54 6.17 7.21
CA THR A 10 8.24 6.59 8.43
C THR A 10 7.56 5.92 9.61
N ALA A 11 8.33 5.70 10.66
CA ALA A 11 7.83 4.94 11.81
C ALA A 11 6.72 5.67 12.58
N TRP A 12 6.70 7.00 12.48
CA TRP A 12 5.77 7.81 13.26
C TRP A 12 4.49 8.20 12.51
N CYS A 13 4.39 7.88 11.24
CA CYS A 13 3.26 8.35 10.42
C CYS A 13 2.06 7.42 10.58
N ALA A 14 0.92 7.98 10.99
CA ALA A 14 -0.29 7.19 11.19
C ALA A 14 -0.81 6.59 9.88
N ASP A 15 -0.66 7.32 8.78
CA ASP A 15 -1.12 6.82 7.48
C ASP A 15 -0.29 5.63 7.03
N VAL A 16 1.02 5.63 7.33
CA VAL A 16 1.88 4.50 7.05
C VAL A 16 1.42 3.29 7.84
N ALA A 17 1.16 3.49 9.13
CA ALA A 17 0.70 2.40 10.00
C ALA A 17 -0.62 1.83 9.50
N ARG A 18 -1.52 2.69 9.05
CA ARG A 18 -2.82 2.26 8.54
C ARG A 18 -2.67 1.41 7.28
N SER A 19 -1.82 1.85 6.34
CA SER A 19 -1.59 1.10 5.12
C SER A 19 -0.96 -0.26 5.41
N ARG A 20 0.02 -0.28 6.31
CA ARG A 20 0.69 -1.53 6.67
C ARG A 20 -0.28 -2.49 7.35
N ALA A 21 -1.16 -1.95 8.21
CA ALA A 21 -2.15 -2.79 8.89
C ALA A 21 -3.10 -3.44 7.88
N LEU A 22 -3.50 -2.71 6.85
CA LEU A 22 -4.37 -3.30 5.84
C LEU A 22 -3.66 -4.42 5.10
N LEU A 23 -2.41 -4.22 4.72
CA LEU A 23 -1.64 -5.25 4.03
C LEU A 23 -1.46 -6.48 4.91
N ASP A 24 -1.17 -6.27 6.19
CA ASP A 24 -1.01 -7.38 7.13
C ASP A 24 -2.32 -8.14 7.29
N GLU A 25 -3.42 -7.44 7.38
CA GLU A 25 -4.72 -8.05 7.54
C GLU A 25 -5.10 -8.91 6.33
N LEU A 26 -4.69 -8.47 5.15
CA LEU A 26 -4.94 -9.22 3.92
C LEU A 26 -3.89 -10.29 3.66
N ASN A 27 -2.92 -10.45 4.54
CA ASN A 27 -1.83 -11.42 4.39
C ASN A 27 -1.02 -11.19 3.12
N ILE A 28 -0.81 -9.93 2.78
CA ILE A 28 -0.01 -9.58 1.62
C ILE A 28 1.39 -9.26 2.09
N ASP A 29 2.37 -10.00 1.56
CA ASP A 29 3.77 -9.75 1.89
C ASP A 29 4.24 -8.50 1.21
N TYR A 30 5.04 -7.72 1.92
CA TYR A 30 5.63 -6.52 1.36
C TYR A 30 6.95 -6.24 2.05
N ARG A 31 7.77 -5.45 1.37
CA ARG A 31 8.99 -4.97 1.96
C ARG A 31 8.75 -3.56 2.47
N TYR A 32 9.16 -3.30 3.69
CA TYR A 32 9.01 -1.97 4.26
C TYR A 32 10.36 -1.27 4.28
N ILE A 33 10.40 -0.04 3.80
CA ILE A 33 11.60 0.79 3.80
C ILE A 33 11.31 2.08 4.55
N ASP A 34 12.06 2.30 5.62
CA ASP A 34 11.97 3.54 6.39
C ASP A 34 12.82 4.57 5.69
N VAL A 35 12.18 5.58 5.11
CA VAL A 35 12.89 6.57 4.32
C VAL A 35 13.76 7.51 5.16
N GLU A 36 13.56 7.50 6.48
CA GLU A 36 14.43 8.27 7.36
C GLU A 36 15.73 7.54 7.66
N GLN A 37 15.79 6.25 7.31
CA GLN A 37 16.98 5.43 7.48
C GLN A 37 17.65 5.10 6.16
N ASP A 38 17.10 5.59 5.04
CA ASP A 38 17.58 5.22 3.72
C ASP A 38 17.53 6.45 2.82
N ASP A 39 18.69 7.08 2.63
CA ASP A 39 18.77 8.32 1.87
C ASP A 39 18.35 8.17 0.42
N ARG A 40 18.67 7.02 -0.19
CA ARG A 40 18.30 6.80 -1.58
C ARG A 40 16.79 6.66 -1.73
N ALA A 41 16.18 5.93 -0.82
CA ALA A 41 14.74 5.77 -0.85
C ALA A 41 14.04 7.10 -0.60
N ASN A 42 14.58 7.88 0.33
CA ASN A 42 14.04 9.21 0.63
C ASN A 42 14.10 10.10 -0.61
N ALA A 43 15.25 10.11 -1.30
CA ALA A 43 15.41 10.92 -2.51
C ALA A 43 14.47 10.47 -3.62
N TRP A 44 14.29 9.16 -3.75
CA TRP A 44 13.40 8.63 -4.77
C TRP A 44 11.95 9.07 -4.53
N CYS A 45 11.50 8.95 -3.28
CA CYS A 45 10.14 9.36 -2.92
C CYS A 45 9.95 10.87 -3.15
N ALA A 46 10.92 11.67 -2.75
CA ALA A 46 10.84 13.10 -2.97
C ALA A 46 10.79 13.44 -4.44
N GLY A 47 11.55 12.71 -5.26
CA GLY A 47 11.61 12.95 -6.69
C GLY A 47 10.27 12.72 -7.39
N LEU A 48 9.41 11.90 -6.81
CA LEU A 48 8.09 11.65 -7.38
C LEU A 48 7.16 12.86 -7.24
N ASN A 49 7.49 13.78 -6.34
CA ASN A 49 6.63 14.92 -6.03
C ASN A 49 7.40 16.23 -6.01
N ASN A 50 8.25 16.44 -7.02
CA ASN A 50 8.97 17.70 -7.17
C ASN A 50 9.81 18.07 -5.95
N GLY A 51 10.43 17.07 -5.34
CA GLY A 51 11.31 17.30 -4.21
C GLY A 51 10.64 17.22 -2.85
N VAL A 52 9.33 16.99 -2.81
CA VAL A 52 8.59 16.90 -1.56
C VAL A 52 8.29 15.44 -1.26
N ARG A 53 8.89 14.93 -0.18
CA ARG A 53 8.65 13.56 0.23
C ARG A 53 7.24 13.39 0.76
N LYS A 54 6.55 12.36 0.31
CA LYS A 54 5.24 11.99 0.83
C LYS A 54 5.22 10.52 1.18
N VAL A 55 4.69 10.19 2.32
CA VAL A 55 4.56 8.81 2.79
C VAL A 55 3.15 8.58 3.32
N PRO A 56 2.61 7.38 3.16
CA PRO A 56 3.23 6.22 2.52
C PRO A 56 3.29 6.35 1.00
N THR A 57 4.36 5.85 0.41
CA THR A 57 4.44 5.65 -1.03
C THR A 57 4.56 4.16 -1.24
N ILE A 58 3.68 3.59 -2.04
CA ILE A 58 3.58 2.14 -2.21
C ILE A 58 3.84 1.79 -3.66
N ALA A 59 4.92 1.05 -3.90
CA ALA A 59 5.34 0.68 -5.24
C ALA A 59 5.00 -0.77 -5.52
N PHE A 60 4.30 -0.98 -6.61
CA PHE A 60 3.90 -2.31 -7.06
C PHE A 60 4.91 -2.85 -8.05
N PRO A 61 5.05 -4.18 -8.15
CA PRO A 61 6.10 -4.75 -8.99
C PRO A 61 5.97 -4.44 -10.47
N ARG A 62 4.78 -4.11 -10.93
CA ARG A 62 4.57 -3.84 -12.35
C ARG A 62 4.64 -2.36 -12.70
N GLY A 63 5.04 -1.53 -11.76
CA GLY A 63 5.29 -0.14 -12.03
C GLY A 63 4.29 0.85 -11.46
N LEU A 64 3.14 0.39 -11.01
CA LEU A 64 2.19 1.28 -10.37
C LEU A 64 2.75 1.80 -9.06
N VAL A 65 2.59 3.09 -8.81
CA VAL A 65 3.01 3.71 -7.57
C VAL A 65 1.85 4.52 -7.02
N LEU A 66 1.50 4.26 -5.76
CA LEU A 66 0.46 5.02 -5.07
C LEU A 66 1.11 5.93 -4.04
N ILE A 67 0.67 7.17 -4.00
CA ILE A 67 1.22 8.16 -3.08
C ILE A 67 0.12 8.59 -2.12
N GLU A 68 0.33 8.30 -0.84
CA GLU A 68 -0.64 8.60 0.22
C GLU A 68 -2.03 8.05 -0.10
N PRO A 69 -2.13 6.76 -0.46
CA PRO A 69 -3.43 6.21 -0.83
C PRO A 69 -4.34 6.06 0.39
N THR A 70 -5.63 6.22 0.14
CA THR A 70 -6.61 5.78 1.11
C THR A 70 -6.65 4.25 1.12
N ASN A 71 -7.28 3.67 2.14
CA ASN A 71 -7.44 2.22 2.15
C ASN A 71 -8.26 1.74 0.97
N GLU A 72 -9.27 2.51 0.55
CA GLU A 72 -10.04 2.15 -0.63
C GLU A 72 -9.19 2.14 -1.89
N GLU A 73 -8.34 3.14 -2.04
CA GLU A 73 -7.45 3.21 -3.20
C GLU A 73 -6.45 2.07 -3.20
N LEU A 74 -5.88 1.79 -2.04
CA LEU A 74 -4.93 0.69 -1.92
C LEU A 74 -5.60 -0.64 -2.21
N LEU A 75 -6.78 -0.85 -1.65
CA LEU A 75 -7.52 -2.08 -1.85
C LEU A 75 -7.88 -2.28 -3.33
N ALA A 76 -8.34 -1.22 -4.00
CA ALA A 76 -8.66 -1.30 -5.41
C ALA A 76 -7.45 -1.67 -6.25
N ALA A 77 -6.28 -1.08 -5.93
CA ALA A 77 -5.05 -1.38 -6.65
C ALA A 77 -4.61 -2.83 -6.41
N LEU A 78 -4.75 -3.31 -5.17
CA LEU A 78 -4.40 -4.69 -4.87
C LEU A 78 -5.28 -5.66 -5.63
N CYS A 79 -6.58 -5.38 -5.70
CA CYS A 79 -7.49 -6.23 -6.45
C CYS A 79 -7.12 -6.28 -7.91
N GLU A 80 -6.77 -5.13 -8.47
CA GLU A 80 -6.42 -5.05 -9.88
C GLU A 80 -5.09 -5.69 -10.18
N GLU A 81 -4.07 -5.41 -9.35
CA GLU A 81 -2.72 -5.90 -9.61
C GLU A 81 -2.55 -7.38 -9.32
N TRP A 82 -3.25 -7.89 -8.34
CA TRP A 82 -3.15 -9.30 -7.97
C TRP A 82 -4.41 -10.07 -8.22
N GLN A 83 -5.45 -9.42 -8.70
CA GLN A 83 -6.73 -10.07 -8.95
C GLN A 83 -7.25 -10.78 -7.71
N ILE A 84 -7.17 -10.08 -6.60
CA ILE A 84 -7.69 -10.59 -5.33
C ILE A 84 -9.21 -10.54 -5.42
N LYS A 85 -9.84 -11.68 -5.37
CA LYS A 85 -11.26 -11.75 -5.59
C LYS A 85 -12.07 -11.59 -4.36
N GLN A 86 -11.50 -11.95 -3.25
CA GLN A 86 -12.20 -11.84 -2.00
C GLN A 86 -11.58 -10.77 -1.19
N VAL A 87 -12.41 -9.85 -0.77
CA VAL A 87 -11.96 -8.74 0.03
C VAL A 87 -12.54 -8.91 1.41
N PRO A 88 -11.73 -9.32 2.39
CA PRO A 88 -12.23 -9.63 3.71
C PRO A 88 -12.99 -8.53 4.38
N LEU A 89 -12.76 -7.34 4.00
CA LEU A 89 -13.45 -6.24 4.59
C LEU A 89 -14.88 -6.14 4.21
N HIS A 90 -15.23 -6.90 3.39
CA HIS A 90 -16.49 -6.83 2.88
C HIS A 90 -17.48 -7.54 3.67
N ARG A 91 -17.69 -7.64 4.22
CA ARG A 91 -18.43 -8.21 4.47
C ARG A 91 -19.36 -8.10 4.31
N PRO A 92 -19.38 -8.13 3.86
CA PRO A 92 -20.26 -8.12 3.28
C PRO A 92 -20.75 -7.79 2.86
N LEU A 93 -20.71 -7.63 2.89
CA LEU A 93 -21.33 -7.43 2.18
C LEU A 93 -21.79 -7.76 1.71
N ALA A 94 -21.96 -8.08 2.02
CA ALA A 94 -22.51 -8.48 1.35
C ALA A 94 -22.89 -8.91 1.09
N GLU A 95 -22.84 -9.14 1.21
CA GLU A 95 -23.25 -9.52 0.65
C GLU A 95 -23.82 -9.62 0.38
N LYS A 96 -23.84 -9.65 0.63
CA LYS A 96 -24.36 -9.81 0.02
C LYS A 96 -24.74 -10.00 -0.41
N THR A 97 -24.71 -10.13 -0.06
CA THR A 97 -25.04 -10.34 -0.70
C THR A 97 -25.20 -10.61 -1.13
N GLN A 98 -25.12 -10.84 -0.91
CA GLN A 98 -25.27 -11.10 -1.53
C GLN A 98 -25.49 -11.25 -1.93
N SER A 99 -25.56 -11.45 -1.44
CA SER A 99 -25.81 -11.64 -2.05
C SER A 99 -25.85 -11.77 -2.41
N GLY A 100 -25.70 -11.73 -1.94
CA GLY A 100 -25.86 -11.96 -2.54
C GLY A 100 -25.69 -12.04 -2.78
#